data_d30ebdf96fa72ec6f402a5615c8227f7
#
_entry.id   d30ebdf96fa72ec6f402a5615c8227f7
#
_cell.length_a   1.000
_cell.length_b   1.000
_cell.length_c   1.000
_cell.angle_alpha   90.00
_cell.angle_beta   90.00
_cell.angle_gamma   90.00
#
_symmetry.space_group_name_H-M   'P 1'
#
loop_
_entity.id
_entity.type
_entity.pdbx_description
1 polymer ?
#
loop_
_entity_poly.entity_id
_entity_poly.type
_entity_poly.pdbx_seq_one_letter_code
_entity_poly.pdbx_strand_id
1 'polypeptide(L)'
;MRIHRGGPLAVGIALCLGALTACGGSSGTSPGGGETAIPPKAGAPTPAGKTPAAAKGDASALDGKVIVIDPGHNGGNADHPDAINKQVKIGNGSKACDTTGTESNAGYPEHAFTWDVSKRLAKLLRAEGAEVALTRKNDKGVGPCITERAGIGNKLKADAAVSIHADGARASAYGFHIIEPVSVGRNAEMVPGSHKLGKALRDAYHEGTGMAYSNYLGEEGRDRRDDLGGLNMSNVPKVFIECGNMRNKDDAAKLSSASFRQRIAESLSQGFKTYLQ
;
A
#
# COMPACT_ATOMS: atom_id res chain seq x y z
N MET A 1 -22.37 41.27 30.40
CA MET A 1 -23.35 42.24 29.87
C MET A 1 -22.79 42.83 28.59
N ARG A 2 -23.42 42.62 27.51
CA ARG A 2 -23.48 43.16 26.14
C ARG A 2 -23.34 42.07 25.06
N ILE A 3 -24.50 41.78 24.52
CA ILE A 3 -24.80 40.95 23.37
C ILE A 3 -24.60 41.81 22.11
N HIS A 4 -23.91 41.35 21.10
CA HIS A 4 -24.03 41.90 19.76
C HIS A 4 -24.44 40.80 18.79
N ARG A 5 -25.66 40.95 18.29
CA ARG A 5 -26.23 40.24 17.13
C ARG A 5 -25.78 40.98 15.87
N GLY A 6 -25.40 40.26 14.85
CA GLY A 6 -25.20 40.75 13.50
C GLY A 6 -25.52 39.62 12.51
N GLY A 7 -26.49 39.90 11.67
CA GLY A 7 -27.29 39.00 10.87
C GLY A 7 -26.67 38.57 9.51
N PRO A 8 -27.46 37.90 8.66
CA PRO A 8 -26.96 37.12 7.53
C PRO A 8 -26.76 37.94 6.26
N LEU A 9 -25.70 37.62 5.50
CA LEU A 9 -25.55 38.08 4.11
C LEU A 9 -25.79 36.88 3.19
N ALA A 10 -26.86 36.99 2.43
CA ALA A 10 -27.15 36.17 1.26
C ALA A 10 -26.64 36.87 0.00
N VAL A 11 -25.93 36.21 -0.84
CA VAL A 11 -25.63 36.54 -2.27
C VAL A 11 -25.20 35.25 -2.90
N GLY A 12 -25.72 34.68 -3.93
CA GLY A 12 -26.26 35.21 -5.18
C GLY A 12 -25.82 34.17 -6.19
N ILE A 13 -26.79 33.41 -6.74
CA ILE A 13 -26.62 32.36 -7.75
C ILE A 13 -26.32 33.04 -9.09
N ALA A 14 -25.27 32.65 -9.77
CA ALA A 14 -25.08 32.94 -11.20
C ALA A 14 -25.08 31.63 -11.98
N LEU A 15 -26.17 31.37 -12.68
CA LEU A 15 -26.29 30.41 -13.76
C LEU A 15 -25.60 31.00 -15.01
N CYS A 16 -24.68 30.27 -15.63
CA CYS A 16 -24.32 30.46 -17.02
C CYS A 16 -24.67 29.20 -17.81
N LEU A 17 -25.76 29.33 -18.60
CA LEU A 17 -26.04 28.45 -19.75
C LEU A 17 -25.15 28.86 -20.93
N GLY A 18 -24.59 27.93 -21.63
CA GLY A 18 -23.86 28.12 -22.90
C GLY A 18 -23.83 26.82 -23.66
N ALA A 19 -24.60 26.73 -24.52
CA ALA A 19 -25.05 26.32 -25.85
C ALA A 19 -24.18 25.27 -26.53
N LEU A 20 -24.92 24.24 -27.01
CA LEU A 20 -24.55 23.22 -28.00
C LEU A 20 -24.29 23.83 -29.38
N THR A 21 -23.26 23.35 -30.08
CA THR A 21 -23.23 23.35 -31.54
C THR A 21 -22.77 21.98 -32.06
N ALA A 22 -23.66 21.36 -32.79
CA ALA A 22 -23.45 20.21 -33.63
C ALA A 22 -23.27 20.69 -35.08
N CYS A 23 -22.38 20.07 -35.83
CA CYS A 23 -22.35 19.93 -37.30
C CYS A 23 -21.33 18.83 -37.59
N GLY A 24 -21.55 17.77 -38.32
CA GLY A 24 -22.30 17.60 -39.55
C GLY A 24 -21.40 16.95 -40.59
N GLY A 25 -21.63 15.74 -40.92
CA GLY A 25 -21.57 14.89 -42.03
C GLY A 25 -20.52 15.06 -43.14
N SER A 26 -20.05 13.94 -43.65
CA SER A 26 -20.14 13.65 -45.07
C SER A 26 -19.75 12.21 -45.40
N SER A 27 -20.67 11.55 -46.03
CA SER A 27 -20.63 10.29 -46.76
C SER A 27 -19.79 10.39 -48.04
N GLY A 28 -19.09 9.34 -48.40
CA GLY A 28 -18.46 9.14 -49.70
C GLY A 28 -18.50 7.66 -50.09
N THR A 29 -19.39 7.39 -51.02
CA THR A 29 -19.71 6.10 -51.70
C THR A 29 -18.66 5.71 -52.72
N SER A 30 -18.57 4.37 -52.90
CA SER A 30 -17.96 3.49 -53.90
C SER A 30 -17.88 4.04 -55.37
N PRO A 31 -17.27 3.33 -56.37
CA PRO A 31 -17.48 1.91 -56.70
C PRO A 31 -16.32 1.10 -57.33
N GLY A 32 -16.44 -0.20 -57.29
CA GLY A 32 -16.33 -1.11 -58.39
C GLY A 32 -14.98 -1.56 -58.96
N GLY A 33 -14.77 -2.86 -59.03
CA GLY A 33 -13.75 -3.53 -59.79
C GLY A 33 -13.61 -4.98 -59.44
N GLY A 34 -14.40 -5.84 -60.07
CA GLY A 34 -14.25 -7.28 -59.93
C GLY A 34 -13.09 -7.81 -60.76
N GLU A 35 -12.37 -8.78 -60.20
CA GLU A 35 -11.54 -9.68 -61.01
C GLU A 35 -11.51 -11.07 -60.39
N THR A 36 -11.91 -12.01 -61.13
CA THR A 36 -11.95 -13.46 -60.89
C THR A 36 -10.54 -14.02 -60.89
N ALA A 37 -10.11 -14.61 -59.78
CA ALA A 37 -8.88 -15.38 -59.69
C ALA A 37 -9.16 -16.85 -59.33
N ILE A 38 -8.61 -17.72 -60.15
CA ILE A 38 -8.64 -19.17 -60.18
C ILE A 38 -7.98 -19.76 -58.93
N PRO A 39 -8.47 -20.89 -58.33
CA PRO A 39 -7.84 -21.49 -57.19
C PRO A 39 -6.59 -22.32 -57.56
N PRO A 40 -5.49 -22.21 -56.81
CA PRO A 40 -4.34 -23.10 -57.00
C PRO A 40 -4.54 -24.41 -56.22
N LYS A 41 -4.04 -25.44 -56.88
CA LYS A 41 -3.97 -26.88 -56.65
C LYS A 41 -3.40 -27.23 -55.23
N ALA A 42 -3.98 -28.24 -54.64
CA ALA A 42 -3.53 -28.88 -53.40
C ALA A 42 -2.05 -29.29 -53.43
N GLY A 43 -1.28 -28.77 -52.54
CA GLY A 43 0.12 -29.22 -52.25
C GLY A 43 0.13 -30.20 -51.10
N ALA A 44 0.99 -31.19 -51.19
CA ALA A 44 1.18 -32.31 -50.30
C ALA A 44 1.51 -31.89 -48.86
N PRO A 45 1.24 -32.77 -47.85
CA PRO A 45 1.50 -32.43 -46.43
C PRO A 45 2.98 -32.39 -46.12
N THR A 46 3.44 -31.26 -45.58
CA THR A 46 4.78 -31.09 -45.01
C THR A 46 4.82 -31.78 -43.65
N PRO A 47 5.93 -32.48 -43.28
CA PRO A 47 6.01 -33.17 -42.00
C PRO A 47 5.97 -32.16 -40.83
N ALA A 48 5.19 -32.50 -39.78
CA ALA A 48 5.03 -31.74 -38.56
C ALA A 48 6.38 -31.45 -37.93
N GLY A 49 6.75 -30.18 -37.98
CA GLY A 49 7.87 -29.66 -37.23
C GLY A 49 7.61 -29.83 -35.73
N LYS A 50 8.53 -30.42 -35.01
CA LYS A 50 8.52 -30.50 -33.55
C LYS A 50 8.37 -29.11 -33.01
N THR A 51 7.25 -28.84 -32.30
CA THR A 51 7.06 -27.65 -31.51
C THR A 51 8.26 -27.53 -30.54
N PRO A 52 8.99 -26.41 -30.50
CA PRO A 52 10.02 -26.23 -29.49
C PRO A 52 9.33 -26.32 -28.11
N ALA A 53 9.90 -27.14 -27.22
CA ALA A 53 9.49 -27.15 -25.83
C ALA A 53 9.58 -25.70 -25.32
N ALA A 54 8.47 -25.19 -24.72
CA ALA A 54 8.49 -23.91 -24.08
C ALA A 54 9.68 -23.84 -23.15
N ALA A 55 10.57 -22.90 -23.40
CA ALA A 55 11.66 -22.59 -22.49
C ALA A 55 11.04 -22.39 -21.11
N LYS A 56 11.51 -23.08 -20.08
CA LYS A 56 11.18 -22.77 -18.69
C LYS A 56 11.60 -21.31 -18.53
N GLY A 57 10.63 -20.39 -18.44
CA GLY A 57 10.91 -19.01 -18.10
C GLY A 57 11.70 -19.01 -16.81
N ASP A 58 12.74 -18.19 -16.74
CA ASP A 58 13.48 -17.97 -15.50
C ASP A 58 12.46 -17.68 -14.40
N ALA A 59 12.58 -18.40 -13.25
CA ALA A 59 11.69 -18.20 -12.12
C ALA A 59 11.73 -16.72 -11.71
N SER A 60 10.54 -16.12 -11.52
CA SER A 60 10.46 -14.74 -11.03
C SER A 60 11.13 -14.62 -9.67
N ALA A 61 11.67 -13.45 -9.35
CA ALA A 61 12.52 -13.22 -8.17
C ALA A 61 11.83 -13.63 -6.83
N LEU A 62 10.50 -13.62 -6.78
CA LEU A 62 9.71 -13.97 -5.59
C LEU A 62 8.77 -15.17 -5.82
N ASP A 63 9.06 -16.01 -6.79
CA ASP A 63 8.23 -17.17 -7.08
C ASP A 63 8.10 -18.10 -5.85
N GLY A 64 6.86 -18.49 -5.55
CA GLY A 64 6.54 -19.32 -4.38
C GLY A 64 6.64 -18.62 -3.01
N LYS A 65 6.94 -17.31 -2.95
CA LYS A 65 6.96 -16.55 -1.69
C LYS A 65 5.58 -16.03 -1.33
N VAL A 66 5.23 -16.11 -0.05
CA VAL A 66 3.99 -15.58 0.52
C VAL A 66 4.29 -14.29 1.30
N ILE A 67 3.71 -13.18 0.86
CA ILE A 67 3.90 -11.87 1.50
C ILE A 67 2.56 -11.31 1.97
N VAL A 68 2.51 -10.83 3.22
CA VAL A 68 1.34 -10.14 3.76
C VAL A 68 1.62 -8.65 3.88
N ILE A 69 0.75 -7.84 3.26
CA ILE A 69 0.75 -6.39 3.39
C ILE A 69 -0.44 -6.00 4.27
N ASP A 70 -0.16 -5.20 5.27
CA ASP A 70 -1.12 -4.75 6.27
C ASP A 70 -1.30 -3.23 6.14
N PRO A 71 -2.29 -2.75 5.34
CA PRO A 71 -2.56 -1.33 5.25
C PRO A 71 -3.12 -0.82 6.57
N GLY A 72 -2.41 0.07 7.25
CA GLY A 72 -2.82 0.61 8.55
C GLY A 72 -4.20 1.28 8.51
N HIS A 73 -4.92 1.20 9.62
CA HIS A 73 -6.25 1.80 9.84
C HIS A 73 -7.33 1.30 8.86
N ASN A 74 -8.48 1.99 8.82
CA ASN A 74 -9.52 1.77 7.82
C ASN A 74 -10.43 3.00 7.74
N GLY A 75 -11.01 3.25 6.56
CA GLY A 75 -11.74 4.47 6.26
C GLY A 75 -12.99 4.73 7.11
N GLY A 76 -13.62 3.69 7.65
CA GLY A 76 -14.79 3.81 8.54
C GLY A 76 -14.45 3.86 10.04
N ASN A 77 -13.18 3.84 10.42
CA ASN A 77 -12.81 3.76 11.85
C ASN A 77 -13.32 4.96 12.65
N ALA A 78 -13.31 6.16 12.10
CA ALA A 78 -13.79 7.37 12.77
C ALA A 78 -15.29 7.32 13.11
N ASP A 79 -16.08 6.65 12.28
CA ASP A 79 -17.53 6.51 12.45
C ASP A 79 -17.91 5.36 13.38
N HIS A 80 -16.95 4.55 13.81
CA HIS A 80 -17.18 3.35 14.62
C HIS A 80 -16.27 3.27 15.87
N PRO A 81 -16.28 4.31 16.75
CA PRO A 81 -15.38 4.38 17.91
C PRO A 81 -15.54 3.19 18.87
N ASP A 82 -16.75 2.67 19.06
CA ASP A 82 -16.99 1.53 19.95
C ASP A 82 -16.32 0.25 19.43
N ALA A 83 -16.26 0.07 18.11
CA ALA A 83 -15.60 -1.08 17.50
C ALA A 83 -14.09 -0.99 17.63
N ILE A 84 -13.50 0.16 17.31
CA ILE A 84 -12.03 0.32 17.28
C ILE A 84 -11.44 0.45 18.69
N ASN A 85 -12.19 0.95 19.68
CA ASN A 85 -11.72 1.08 21.05
C ASN A 85 -11.84 -0.23 21.88
N LYS A 86 -12.45 -1.28 21.31
CA LYS A 86 -12.52 -2.58 21.94
C LYS A 86 -11.12 -3.10 22.26
N GLN A 87 -10.90 -3.50 23.52
CA GLN A 87 -9.59 -3.93 23.97
C GLN A 87 -9.25 -5.34 23.48
N VAL A 88 -8.07 -5.50 22.91
CA VAL A 88 -7.49 -6.79 22.49
C VAL A 88 -6.18 -7.06 23.21
N LYS A 89 -5.90 -8.33 23.49
CA LYS A 89 -4.65 -8.77 24.14
C LYS A 89 -3.51 -8.81 23.15
N ILE A 90 -2.38 -8.21 23.49
CA ILE A 90 -1.21 -8.05 22.61
C ILE A 90 0.03 -8.82 23.09
N GLY A 91 -0.15 -9.81 23.95
CA GLY A 91 0.93 -10.65 24.48
C GLY A 91 1.45 -10.15 25.84
N ASN A 92 1.86 -8.89 25.93
CA ASN A 92 2.36 -8.25 27.15
C ASN A 92 1.43 -7.17 27.72
N GLY A 93 0.21 -7.06 27.20
CA GLY A 93 -0.76 -6.07 27.65
C GLY A 93 -2.06 -6.11 26.84
N SER A 94 -2.74 -4.97 26.78
CA SER A 94 -3.95 -4.78 25.97
C SER A 94 -3.87 -3.44 25.25
N LYS A 95 -4.41 -3.37 24.05
CA LYS A 95 -4.53 -2.17 23.24
C LYS A 95 -5.91 -2.09 22.60
N ALA A 96 -6.29 -0.94 22.10
CA ALA A 96 -7.48 -0.81 21.26
C ALA A 96 -7.36 -1.70 20.00
N CYS A 97 -8.50 -2.18 19.52
CA CYS A 97 -8.62 -3.00 18.31
C CYS A 97 -7.96 -2.33 17.08
N ASP A 98 -8.17 -1.03 16.93
CA ASP A 98 -7.54 -0.19 15.91
C ASP A 98 -7.59 1.29 16.37
N THR A 99 -7.12 2.21 15.55
CA THR A 99 -7.25 3.65 15.73
C THR A 99 -7.69 4.30 14.42
N THR A 100 -8.03 5.59 14.46
CA THR A 100 -8.45 6.35 13.27
C THR A 100 -7.28 6.65 12.32
N GLY A 101 -6.05 6.63 12.85
CA GLY A 101 -4.90 7.16 12.15
C GLY A 101 -4.85 8.69 12.22
N THR A 102 -3.88 9.26 11.52
CA THR A 102 -3.68 10.69 11.36
C THR A 102 -4.18 11.19 9.98
N GLU A 103 -3.96 12.46 9.73
CA GLU A 103 -4.15 13.07 8.41
C GLU A 103 -3.14 14.20 8.19
N SER A 104 -2.92 14.58 6.96
CA SER A 104 -2.15 15.78 6.64
C SER A 104 -2.92 17.05 7.05
N ASN A 105 -2.21 18.20 7.15
CA ASN A 105 -2.87 19.47 7.42
C ASN A 105 -3.85 19.90 6.30
N ALA A 106 -3.78 19.28 5.12
CA ALA A 106 -4.70 19.47 4.00
C ALA A 106 -5.86 18.45 3.99
N GLY A 107 -6.01 17.62 5.04
CA GLY A 107 -7.09 16.65 5.17
C GLY A 107 -6.91 15.36 4.36
N TYR A 108 -5.68 15.02 3.93
CA TYR A 108 -5.43 13.72 3.30
C TYR A 108 -5.23 12.67 4.40
N PRO A 109 -6.15 11.69 4.54
CA PRO A 109 -6.11 10.77 5.67
C PRO A 109 -5.09 9.65 5.48
N GLU A 110 -4.50 9.19 6.58
CA GLU A 110 -3.52 8.10 6.61
C GLU A 110 -4.09 6.80 6.05
N HIS A 111 -5.32 6.40 6.41
CA HIS A 111 -5.92 5.16 5.91
C HIS A 111 -6.00 5.11 4.37
N ALA A 112 -6.23 6.24 3.70
CA ALA A 112 -6.27 6.32 2.25
C ALA A 112 -4.86 6.22 1.64
N PHE A 113 -3.87 6.85 2.29
CA PHE A 113 -2.46 6.72 1.93
C PHE A 113 -2.00 5.27 2.02
N THR A 114 -2.21 4.62 3.17
CA THR A 114 -1.76 3.24 3.41
C THR A 114 -2.41 2.25 2.45
N TRP A 115 -3.69 2.46 2.14
CA TRP A 115 -4.42 1.66 1.17
C TRP A 115 -3.88 1.80 -0.26
N ASP A 116 -3.59 3.02 -0.70
CA ASP A 116 -3.06 3.27 -2.06
C ASP A 116 -1.66 2.67 -2.23
N VAL A 117 -0.75 2.91 -1.28
CA VAL A 117 0.61 2.34 -1.30
C VAL A 117 0.56 0.82 -1.29
N SER A 118 -0.26 0.23 -0.42
CA SER A 118 -0.40 -1.23 -0.31
C SER A 118 -0.90 -1.90 -1.60
N LYS A 119 -1.85 -1.28 -2.31
CA LYS A 119 -2.32 -1.79 -3.61
C LYS A 119 -1.22 -1.75 -4.67
N ARG A 120 -0.44 -0.67 -4.71
CA ARG A 120 0.69 -0.52 -5.63
C ARG A 120 1.76 -1.57 -5.34
N LEU A 121 2.14 -1.72 -4.08
CA LEU A 121 3.11 -2.72 -3.64
C LEU A 121 2.63 -4.14 -3.96
N ALA A 122 1.37 -4.48 -3.66
CA ALA A 122 0.81 -5.79 -3.97
C ALA A 122 0.85 -6.10 -5.47
N LYS A 123 0.61 -5.11 -6.33
CA LYS A 123 0.70 -5.28 -7.78
C LYS A 123 2.14 -5.60 -8.22
N LEU A 124 3.13 -4.89 -7.68
CA LEU A 124 4.55 -5.10 -8.00
C LEU A 124 5.02 -6.48 -7.54
N LEU A 125 4.75 -6.85 -6.30
CA LEU A 125 5.17 -8.14 -5.75
C LEU A 125 4.54 -9.34 -6.47
N ARG A 126 3.27 -9.23 -6.86
CA ARG A 126 2.60 -10.27 -7.68
C ARG A 126 3.21 -10.38 -9.08
N ALA A 127 3.63 -9.26 -9.67
CA ALA A 127 4.33 -9.29 -10.95
C ALA A 127 5.71 -9.97 -10.87
N GLU A 128 6.31 -10.00 -9.68
CA GLU A 128 7.56 -10.72 -9.37
C GLU A 128 7.32 -12.17 -8.89
N GLY A 129 6.09 -12.71 -9.01
CA GLY A 129 5.74 -14.10 -8.73
C GLY A 129 5.26 -14.37 -7.29
N ALA A 130 5.23 -13.39 -6.39
CA ALA A 130 4.78 -13.61 -5.02
C ALA A 130 3.27 -13.84 -4.91
N GLU A 131 2.88 -14.72 -3.99
CA GLU A 131 1.51 -14.75 -3.44
C GLU A 131 1.36 -13.62 -2.43
N VAL A 132 0.43 -12.68 -2.69
CA VAL A 132 0.26 -11.50 -1.84
C VAL A 132 -1.14 -11.41 -1.27
N ALA A 133 -1.24 -11.39 0.07
CA ALA A 133 -2.47 -11.11 0.80
C ALA A 133 -2.46 -9.72 1.43
N LEU A 134 -3.62 -9.04 1.39
CA LEU A 134 -3.87 -7.80 2.12
C LEU A 134 -4.72 -8.12 3.36
N THR A 135 -4.42 -7.48 4.50
CA THR A 135 -5.17 -7.73 5.75
C THR A 135 -6.57 -7.15 5.73
N ARG A 136 -6.86 -6.19 4.86
CA ARG A 136 -8.19 -5.64 4.61
C ARG A 136 -8.51 -5.61 3.12
N LYS A 137 -9.80 -5.68 2.77
CA LYS A 137 -10.27 -5.84 1.37
C LYS A 137 -10.55 -4.52 0.67
N ASN A 138 -10.74 -3.45 1.41
CA ASN A 138 -11.05 -2.12 0.90
C ASN A 138 -10.71 -1.06 1.96
N ASP A 139 -11.01 0.21 1.66
CA ASP A 139 -10.85 1.35 2.56
C ASP A 139 -12.20 1.90 3.03
N LYS A 140 -13.16 1.01 3.33
CA LYS A 140 -14.52 1.35 3.77
C LYS A 140 -14.88 0.52 5.00
N GLY A 141 -15.61 1.12 5.93
CA GLY A 141 -16.01 0.47 7.17
C GLY A 141 -14.84 0.22 8.12
N VAL A 142 -15.01 -0.72 9.05
CA VAL A 142 -14.00 -1.11 10.05
C VAL A 142 -13.27 -2.35 9.57
N GLY A 143 -11.94 -2.33 9.65
CA GLY A 143 -11.09 -3.46 9.31
C GLY A 143 -10.93 -4.46 10.47
N PRO A 144 -10.11 -5.52 10.27
CA PRO A 144 -9.74 -6.43 11.34
C PRO A 144 -8.97 -5.72 12.44
N CYS A 145 -9.11 -6.15 13.69
CA CYS A 145 -8.28 -5.68 14.79
C CYS A 145 -6.79 -5.96 14.57
N ILE A 146 -5.91 -5.20 15.22
CA ILE A 146 -4.45 -5.34 15.10
C ILE A 146 -3.96 -6.78 15.31
N THR A 147 -4.59 -7.55 16.20
CA THR A 147 -4.26 -8.95 16.47
C THR A 147 -4.75 -9.90 15.38
N GLU A 148 -5.88 -9.61 14.77
CA GLU A 148 -6.41 -10.38 13.63
C GLU A 148 -5.56 -10.16 12.38
N ARG A 149 -5.06 -8.92 12.18
CA ARG A 149 -4.12 -8.59 11.11
C ARG A 149 -2.83 -9.40 11.21
N ALA A 150 -2.26 -9.55 12.43
CA ALA A 150 -1.14 -10.46 12.68
C ALA A 150 -1.53 -11.92 12.41
N GLY A 151 -2.72 -12.33 12.84
CA GLY A 151 -3.26 -13.68 12.65
C GLY A 151 -3.39 -14.08 11.17
N ILE A 152 -3.63 -13.14 10.26
CA ILE A 152 -3.66 -13.41 8.81
C ILE A 152 -2.28 -13.88 8.33
N GLY A 153 -1.20 -13.16 8.68
CA GLY A 153 0.16 -13.55 8.36
C GLY A 153 0.53 -14.92 8.93
N ASN A 154 0.18 -15.16 10.19
CA ASN A 154 0.43 -16.42 10.87
C ASN A 154 -0.28 -17.61 10.19
N LYS A 155 -1.56 -17.44 9.84
CA LYS A 155 -2.36 -18.46 9.16
C LYS A 155 -1.80 -18.82 7.79
N LEU A 156 -1.33 -17.83 7.06
CA LEU A 156 -0.73 -18.01 5.73
C LEU A 156 0.72 -18.52 5.80
N LYS A 157 1.32 -18.57 7.00
CA LYS A 157 2.75 -18.87 7.19
C LYS A 157 3.63 -18.01 6.29
N ALA A 158 3.33 -16.71 6.26
CA ALA A 158 3.97 -15.79 5.35
C ALA A 158 5.50 -15.76 5.53
N ASP A 159 6.24 -15.69 4.43
CA ASP A 159 7.71 -15.53 4.44
C ASP A 159 8.08 -14.14 4.99
N ALA A 160 7.22 -13.13 4.78
CA ALA A 160 7.39 -11.78 5.31
C ALA A 160 6.06 -11.03 5.40
N ALA A 161 5.98 -10.07 6.32
CA ALA A 161 4.84 -9.16 6.44
C ALA A 161 5.31 -7.72 6.70
N VAL A 162 4.55 -6.73 6.21
CA VAL A 162 4.77 -5.31 6.49
C VAL A 162 3.47 -4.62 6.81
N SER A 163 3.43 -3.83 7.88
CA SER A 163 2.37 -2.85 8.13
C SER A 163 2.81 -1.50 7.58
N ILE A 164 1.98 -0.87 6.76
CA ILE A 164 2.25 0.42 6.12
C ILE A 164 1.47 1.50 6.84
N HIS A 165 2.18 2.52 7.31
CA HIS A 165 1.69 3.66 8.07
C HIS A 165 2.34 4.97 7.61
N ALA A 166 1.87 6.09 8.13
CA ALA A 166 2.51 7.40 8.05
C ALA A 166 2.18 8.20 9.30
N ASP A 167 3.20 8.65 10.00
CA ASP A 167 3.09 9.22 11.34
C ASP A 167 2.39 10.58 11.38
N GLY A 168 1.90 10.97 12.56
CA GLY A 168 1.25 12.23 12.87
C GLY A 168 1.98 13.02 13.97
N ALA A 169 3.29 13.12 13.90
CA ALA A 169 4.12 13.80 14.89
C ALA A 169 4.03 15.35 14.78
N ARG A 170 4.74 16.08 15.67
CA ARG A 170 4.81 17.55 15.59
C ARG A 170 5.29 18.02 14.20
N ALA A 171 4.86 19.18 13.74
CA ALA A 171 5.15 19.69 12.40
C ALA A 171 6.65 19.87 12.07
N SER A 172 7.50 20.06 13.09
CA SER A 172 8.96 20.14 12.91
C SER A 172 9.66 18.78 12.83
N ALA A 173 8.96 17.69 13.18
CA ALA A 173 9.42 16.33 13.01
C ALA A 173 9.27 15.91 11.53
N TYR A 174 10.22 15.14 10.99
CA TYR A 174 10.20 14.69 9.60
C TYR A 174 10.92 13.35 9.45
N GLY A 175 10.75 12.75 8.29
CA GLY A 175 11.44 11.54 7.89
C GLY A 175 10.68 10.25 8.21
N PHE A 176 11.22 9.13 7.75
CA PHE A 176 10.63 7.80 7.90
C PHE A 176 11.40 6.95 8.92
N HIS A 177 10.76 5.92 9.42
CA HIS A 177 11.43 4.88 10.20
C HIS A 177 10.72 3.53 10.06
N ILE A 178 11.49 2.47 10.30
CA ILE A 178 10.99 1.10 10.44
C ILE A 178 10.82 0.82 11.93
N ILE A 179 9.66 0.30 12.32
CA ILE A 179 9.44 -0.20 13.67
C ILE A 179 9.66 -1.71 13.66
N GLU A 180 10.62 -2.14 14.46
CA GLU A 180 11.03 -3.52 14.61
C GLU A 180 10.53 -4.10 15.94
N PRO A 181 10.15 -5.39 16.00
CA PRO A 181 9.77 -6.01 17.25
C PRO A 181 10.96 -6.20 18.19
N VAL A 182 10.70 -6.12 19.49
CA VAL A 182 11.51 -6.80 20.52
C VAL A 182 10.79 -8.06 20.96
N SER A 183 11.51 -8.99 21.58
CA SER A 183 10.92 -10.24 22.07
C SER A 183 9.99 -9.99 23.26
N VAL A 184 8.75 -10.46 23.14
CA VAL A 184 7.77 -10.52 24.23
C VAL A 184 7.34 -11.97 24.51
N GLY A 185 8.24 -12.92 24.29
CA GLY A 185 8.04 -14.35 24.47
C GLY A 185 7.45 -15.02 23.24
N ARG A 186 6.18 -14.77 22.94
CA ARG A 186 5.44 -15.40 21.85
C ARG A 186 6.05 -15.15 20.46
N ASN A 187 6.59 -13.98 20.21
CA ASN A 187 7.16 -13.58 18.94
C ASN A 187 8.69 -13.80 18.82
N ALA A 188 9.31 -14.42 19.83
CA ALA A 188 10.78 -14.51 19.95
C ALA A 188 11.46 -15.09 18.69
N GLU A 189 10.87 -16.13 18.12
CA GLU A 189 11.44 -16.83 16.95
C GLU A 189 11.47 -15.95 15.68
N MET A 190 10.51 -15.04 15.53
CA MET A 190 10.44 -14.19 14.33
C MET A 190 11.28 -12.91 14.44
N VAL A 191 11.71 -12.50 15.64
CA VAL A 191 12.45 -11.23 15.87
C VAL A 191 13.72 -11.14 15.01
N PRO A 192 14.61 -12.14 14.95
CA PRO A 192 15.81 -12.04 14.11
C PRO A 192 15.49 -11.90 12.61
N GLY A 193 14.47 -12.59 12.11
CA GLY A 193 13.97 -12.43 10.74
C GLY A 193 13.40 -11.05 10.48
N SER A 194 12.64 -10.51 11.44
CA SER A 194 12.09 -9.15 11.36
C SER A 194 13.15 -8.07 11.31
N HIS A 195 14.24 -8.20 12.08
CA HIS A 195 15.35 -7.25 12.04
C HIS A 195 16.08 -7.27 10.68
N LYS A 196 16.21 -8.45 10.05
CA LYS A 196 16.76 -8.55 8.68
C LYS A 196 15.83 -7.91 7.66
N LEU A 197 14.54 -8.21 7.75
CA LEU A 197 13.51 -7.59 6.91
C LEU A 197 13.50 -6.06 7.09
N GLY A 198 13.51 -5.59 8.34
CA GLY A 198 13.55 -4.16 8.67
C GLY A 198 14.73 -3.45 8.04
N LYS A 199 15.93 -4.04 8.13
CA LYS A 199 17.12 -3.48 7.48
C LYS A 199 16.95 -3.40 5.95
N ALA A 200 16.49 -4.46 5.30
CA ALA A 200 16.33 -4.49 3.86
C ALA A 200 15.30 -3.47 3.37
N LEU A 201 14.14 -3.37 4.05
CA LEU A 201 13.10 -2.38 3.70
C LEU A 201 13.56 -0.95 3.98
N ARG A 202 14.26 -0.70 5.11
CA ARG A 202 14.82 0.63 5.44
C ARG A 202 15.78 1.11 4.37
N ASP A 203 16.75 0.28 4.02
CA ASP A 203 17.81 0.65 3.10
C ASP A 203 17.23 0.92 1.70
N ALA A 204 16.38 0.02 1.20
CA ALA A 204 15.71 0.20 -0.09
C ALA A 204 14.76 1.41 -0.10
N TYR A 205 14.05 1.68 1.01
CA TYR A 205 13.18 2.85 1.12
C TYR A 205 13.98 4.15 1.08
N HIS A 206 15.06 4.23 1.84
CA HIS A 206 15.94 5.41 1.86
C HIS A 206 16.55 5.68 0.48
N GLU A 207 17.12 4.66 -0.14
CA GLU A 207 17.75 4.74 -1.46
C GLU A 207 16.76 5.13 -2.56
N GLY A 208 15.60 4.46 -2.62
CA GLY A 208 14.65 4.66 -3.71
C GLY A 208 13.81 5.91 -3.57
N THR A 209 13.51 6.39 -2.35
CA THR A 209 12.68 7.57 -2.11
C THR A 209 13.46 8.85 -1.86
N GLY A 210 14.70 8.75 -1.37
CA GLY A 210 15.48 9.89 -0.86
C GLY A 210 14.90 10.50 0.42
N MET A 211 13.99 9.81 1.12
CA MET A 211 13.48 10.28 2.42
C MET A 211 14.57 10.20 3.48
N ALA A 212 14.68 11.24 4.29
CA ALA A 212 15.56 11.23 5.46
C ALA A 212 15.03 10.23 6.51
N TYR A 213 15.92 9.72 7.34
CA TYR A 213 15.52 9.01 8.55
C TYR A 213 14.79 9.95 9.51
N SER A 214 13.87 9.40 10.30
CA SER A 214 13.14 10.13 11.32
C SER A 214 14.10 10.87 12.26
N ASN A 215 13.83 12.16 12.48
CA ASN A 215 14.59 12.99 13.44
C ASN A 215 13.96 13.02 14.84
N TYR A 216 12.98 12.16 15.13
CA TYR A 216 12.17 12.20 16.35
C TYR A 216 11.94 10.84 17.02
N LEU A 217 12.08 9.74 16.29
CA LEU A 217 11.94 8.37 16.79
C LEU A 217 12.99 7.45 16.15
N GLY A 218 13.48 6.52 16.96
CA GLY A 218 14.46 5.54 16.54
C GLY A 218 15.85 6.11 16.32
N GLU A 219 16.75 5.25 15.89
CA GLU A 219 18.13 5.58 15.53
C GLU A 219 18.40 5.06 14.12
N GLU A 220 18.95 5.90 13.26
CA GLU A 220 19.22 5.58 11.85
C GLU A 220 17.98 4.97 11.14
N GLY A 221 16.78 5.50 11.41
CA GLY A 221 15.54 5.03 10.80
C GLY A 221 15.03 3.69 11.32
N ARG A 222 15.47 3.23 12.50
CA ARG A 222 15.01 1.99 13.15
C ARG A 222 14.56 2.28 14.58
N ASP A 223 13.32 1.90 14.89
CA ASP A 223 12.71 2.01 16.21
C ASP A 223 12.31 0.62 16.71
N ARG A 224 12.75 0.22 17.90
CA ARG A 224 12.46 -1.10 18.47
C ARG A 224 11.40 -0.99 19.55
N ARG A 225 10.29 -1.71 19.38
CA ARG A 225 9.12 -1.59 20.26
C ARG A 225 8.55 -2.94 20.67
N ASP A 226 7.95 -2.96 21.85
CA ASP A 226 7.22 -4.10 22.42
C ASP A 226 5.74 -3.81 22.66
N ASP A 227 5.24 -2.66 22.23
CA ASP A 227 3.89 -2.20 22.51
C ASP A 227 2.93 -2.24 21.30
N LEU A 228 3.37 -2.80 20.16
CA LEU A 228 2.55 -2.94 18.97
C LEU A 228 1.99 -4.36 18.83
N GLY A 229 0.67 -4.49 18.94
CA GLY A 229 -0.01 -5.79 18.88
C GLY A 229 0.23 -6.53 17.57
N GLY A 230 0.34 -5.82 16.45
CA GLY A 230 0.65 -6.40 15.15
C GLY A 230 2.03 -7.06 15.07
N LEU A 231 3.00 -6.59 15.86
CA LEU A 231 4.34 -7.19 15.99
C LEU A 231 4.36 -8.29 17.06
N ASN A 232 3.80 -7.99 18.23
CA ASN A 232 3.81 -8.91 19.37
C ASN A 232 3.08 -10.22 19.09
N MET A 233 2.03 -10.17 18.28
CA MET A 233 1.18 -11.34 17.94
C MET A 233 1.56 -12.01 16.64
N SER A 234 2.59 -11.53 15.95
CA SER A 234 3.11 -12.17 14.73
C SER A 234 4.02 -13.36 15.07
N ASN A 235 3.86 -14.44 14.33
CA ASN A 235 4.76 -15.62 14.35
C ASN A 235 5.60 -15.69 13.06
N VAL A 236 5.47 -14.69 12.19
CA VAL A 236 6.24 -14.59 10.93
C VAL A 236 7.03 -13.29 10.94
N PRO A 237 8.14 -13.19 10.22
CA PRO A 237 8.91 -11.96 10.12
C PRO A 237 8.01 -10.77 9.71
N LYS A 238 7.89 -9.78 10.59
CA LYS A 238 7.03 -8.62 10.38
C LYS A 238 7.66 -7.36 10.94
N VAL A 239 7.50 -6.25 10.21
CA VAL A 239 7.85 -4.89 10.65
C VAL A 239 6.72 -3.92 10.29
N PHE A 240 6.75 -2.72 10.88
CA PHE A 240 6.01 -1.56 10.42
C PHE A 240 6.93 -0.60 9.70
N ILE A 241 6.38 0.19 8.80
CA ILE A 241 7.04 1.36 8.25
C ILE A 241 6.14 2.58 8.46
N GLU A 242 6.71 3.60 9.09
CA GLU A 242 6.19 4.95 9.09
C GLU A 242 6.83 5.71 7.94
N CYS A 243 6.08 5.87 6.84
CA CYS A 243 6.61 6.34 5.56
C CYS A 243 7.03 7.83 5.55
N GLY A 244 6.73 8.55 6.62
CA GLY A 244 6.99 9.97 6.80
C GLY A 244 5.97 10.58 7.78
N ASN A 245 6.12 11.86 8.10
CA ASN A 245 5.22 12.58 9.00
C ASN A 245 4.17 13.40 8.22
N MET A 246 2.92 12.98 8.25
CA MET A 246 1.80 13.66 7.57
C MET A 246 1.51 15.08 8.09
N ARG A 247 2.03 15.44 9.27
CA ARG A 247 1.91 16.79 9.85
C ARG A 247 3.08 17.70 9.46
N ASN A 248 4.16 17.14 8.90
CA ASN A 248 5.26 17.92 8.34
C ASN A 248 4.91 18.34 6.90
N LYS A 249 5.14 19.61 6.57
CA LYS A 249 4.75 20.17 5.26
C LYS A 249 5.38 19.44 4.08
N ASP A 250 6.68 19.17 4.17
CA ASP A 250 7.45 18.60 3.05
C ASP A 250 7.20 17.10 2.90
N ASP A 251 7.10 16.37 4.01
CA ASP A 251 6.72 14.95 4.01
C ASP A 251 5.28 14.78 3.50
N ALA A 252 4.33 15.57 4.01
CA ALA A 252 2.94 15.53 3.58
C ALA A 252 2.77 15.81 2.08
N ALA A 253 3.53 16.76 1.52
CA ALA A 253 3.51 17.03 0.09
C ALA A 253 3.96 15.81 -0.73
N LYS A 254 5.02 15.12 -0.29
CA LYS A 254 5.50 13.88 -0.90
C LYS A 254 4.46 12.76 -0.77
N LEU A 255 3.97 12.48 0.44
CA LEU A 255 3.01 11.40 0.71
C LEU A 255 1.68 11.58 -0.04
N SER A 256 1.26 12.84 -0.26
CA SER A 256 0.06 13.17 -1.05
C SER A 256 0.27 13.03 -2.56
N SER A 257 1.52 12.93 -3.05
CA SER A 257 1.83 12.77 -4.48
C SER A 257 1.67 11.31 -4.94
N ALA A 258 0.85 11.09 -5.96
CA ALA A 258 0.63 9.75 -6.52
C ALA A 258 1.92 9.12 -7.08
N SER A 259 2.80 9.93 -7.69
CA SER A 259 4.10 9.47 -8.20
C SER A 259 5.05 9.10 -7.06
N PHE A 260 5.01 9.83 -5.96
CA PHE A 260 5.83 9.49 -4.80
C PHE A 260 5.33 8.21 -4.10
N ARG A 261 4.01 8.00 -3.97
CA ARG A 261 3.45 6.73 -3.48
C ARG A 261 3.82 5.53 -4.36
N GLN A 262 3.91 5.74 -5.68
CA GLN A 262 4.42 4.71 -6.58
C GLN A 262 5.89 4.40 -6.29
N ARG A 263 6.73 5.41 -6.09
CA ARG A 263 8.15 5.26 -5.71
C ARG A 263 8.30 4.55 -4.37
N ILE A 264 7.45 4.85 -3.37
CA ILE A 264 7.41 4.11 -2.10
C ILE A 264 7.18 2.61 -2.36
N ALA A 265 6.17 2.27 -3.16
CA ALA A 265 5.86 0.88 -3.46
C ALA A 265 7.00 0.15 -4.20
N GLU A 266 7.65 0.82 -5.15
CA GLU A 266 8.82 0.30 -5.87
C GLU A 266 9.99 0.04 -4.91
N SER A 267 10.28 0.98 -4.02
CA SER A 267 11.34 0.86 -3.02
C SER A 267 11.08 -0.30 -2.05
N LEU A 268 9.86 -0.42 -1.54
CA LEU A 268 9.49 -1.54 -0.67
C LEU A 268 9.53 -2.88 -1.41
N SER A 269 9.12 -2.94 -2.68
CA SER A 269 9.24 -4.14 -3.51
C SER A 269 10.70 -4.58 -3.66
N GLN A 270 11.61 -3.63 -3.89
CA GLN A 270 13.05 -3.92 -3.93
C GLN A 270 13.58 -4.45 -2.58
N GLY A 271 13.14 -3.87 -1.46
CA GLY A 271 13.51 -4.34 -0.13
C GLY A 271 13.05 -5.78 0.15
N PHE A 272 11.83 -6.14 -0.28
CA PHE A 272 11.37 -7.54 -0.21
C PHE A 272 12.22 -8.49 -1.05
N LYS A 273 12.58 -8.10 -2.26
CA LYS A 273 13.48 -8.91 -3.10
C LYS A 273 14.83 -9.14 -2.41
N THR A 274 15.41 -8.08 -1.87
CA THR A 274 16.68 -8.18 -1.12
C THR A 274 16.59 -9.10 0.11
N TYR A 275 15.42 -9.11 0.79
CA TYR A 275 15.22 -9.93 1.99
C TYR A 275 14.97 -11.41 1.67
N LEU A 276 14.24 -11.71 0.58
CA LEU A 276 13.73 -13.06 0.27
C LEU A 276 14.59 -13.86 -0.70
N GLN A 277 15.59 -13.24 -1.29
CA GLN A 277 16.63 -13.89 -2.09
C GLN A 277 17.80 -14.37 -1.22
#